data_172c52f144946af2200617bc805b26da
#
_entry.id   172c52f144946af2200617bc805b26da
#
_cell.length_a   1.000
_cell.length_b   1.000
_cell.length_c   1.000
_cell.angle_alpha   90.00
_cell.angle_beta   90.00
_cell.angle_gamma   90.00
#
_symmetry.space_group_name_H-M   'P 1'
#
loop_
_entity.id
_entity.type
_entity.pdbx_description
1 polymer ?
#
loop_
_entity_poly.entity_id
_entity_poly.type
_entity_poly.pdbx_seq_one_letter_code
_entity_poly.pdbx_strand_id
1 'polypeptide(L)'
;LARQVDVDVYDVHDLIREFLVRNIDEQTKQTVHSNCAMYYSKLSKSSETTLEQIYHELASEHEQEAIEKIVEFGRKLVSQGHLELLSLIESVNVERLEPALMAPMMQLQGDILLMLGRFEQASSIFETASKAAKEAKLPVIYSEILGSQADIAMKQGQTDTALRAHKEALEVQVELGDAKGAARTYNNMGYLYRRKNDRNKALEAYSEVEAIISNDESLLSAQIILGRALLDLGEVERARKHAFEAFERTDKAENLRAHARAQALLGRYHAKMNDAETSMHHYTESLNIMSDAGDPVSMVELMILLGEVLEDSGRSEEALERYREALIIAEANDLRMQIGELLSKLGGVAPDRQRRMEYLQRALSVFRELGARTRMREVQSQVHSAIMGR
;
A
#
# COMPACT_ATOMS: atom_id res chain seq x y z
N LEU A 1 -22.76 8.64 38.18
CA LEU A 1 -22.90 7.60 37.15
C LEU A 1 -22.55 8.13 35.76
N ALA A 2 -22.73 9.38 35.48
CA ALA A 2 -22.16 10.13 34.36
C ALA A 2 -21.29 11.25 34.90
N ARG A 3 -20.07 11.40 34.31
CA ARG A 3 -19.15 12.48 34.71
C ARG A 3 -19.10 13.48 33.55
N GLN A 4 -19.36 14.75 33.89
CA GLN A 4 -19.17 15.83 32.92
C GLN A 4 -17.67 16.03 32.69
N VAL A 5 -17.24 15.96 31.43
CA VAL A 5 -15.83 16.07 31.01
C VAL A 5 -15.57 17.45 30.41
N ASP A 6 -16.56 18.03 29.72
CA ASP A 6 -16.54 19.38 29.16
C ASP A 6 -17.98 19.96 29.12
N VAL A 7 -18.16 21.18 28.63
CA VAL A 7 -19.49 21.79 28.47
C VAL A 7 -20.29 20.89 27.54
N ASP A 8 -21.43 20.38 28.08
CA ASP A 8 -22.33 19.44 27.39
C ASP A 8 -21.75 18.08 26.96
N VAL A 9 -20.56 17.71 27.48
CA VAL A 9 -19.93 16.38 27.24
C VAL A 9 -19.89 15.58 28.54
N TYR A 10 -20.45 14.38 28.51
CA TYR A 10 -20.55 13.48 29.64
C TYR A 10 -19.89 12.14 29.33
N ASP A 11 -19.01 11.66 30.22
CA ASP A 11 -18.53 10.31 30.23
C ASP A 11 -19.46 9.41 31.06
N VAL A 12 -19.93 8.32 30.47
CA VAL A 12 -20.87 7.38 31.10
C VAL A 12 -20.16 6.07 31.32
N HIS A 13 -20.21 5.58 32.57
CA HIS A 13 -19.60 4.30 32.93
C HIS A 13 -20.08 3.18 32.01
N ASP A 14 -19.15 2.35 31.52
CA ASP A 14 -19.41 1.33 30.50
C ASP A 14 -20.59 0.39 30.82
N LEU A 15 -20.72 -0.05 32.06
CA LEU A 15 -21.84 -0.89 32.48
C LEU A 15 -23.20 -0.22 32.32
N ILE A 16 -23.26 1.10 32.53
CA ILE A 16 -24.49 1.87 32.36
C ILE A 16 -24.78 2.07 30.88
N ARG A 17 -23.74 2.35 30.08
CA ARG A 17 -23.84 2.43 28.63
C ARG A 17 -24.39 1.11 28.07
N GLU A 18 -23.80 -0.03 28.47
CA GLU A 18 -24.23 -1.36 28.04
C GLU A 18 -25.66 -1.69 28.48
N PHE A 19 -26.04 -1.35 29.74
CA PHE A 19 -27.41 -1.50 30.23
C PHE A 19 -28.41 -0.66 29.44
N LEU A 20 -28.10 0.61 29.18
CA LEU A 20 -28.96 1.49 28.39
C LEU A 20 -29.15 0.96 26.97
N VAL A 21 -28.06 0.64 26.29
CA VAL A 21 -28.11 0.09 24.91
C VAL A 21 -28.93 -1.18 24.82
N ARG A 22 -28.92 -2.03 25.86
CA ARG A 22 -29.69 -3.29 25.88
C ARG A 22 -31.18 -3.09 26.19
N ASN A 23 -31.57 -1.99 26.86
CA ASN A 23 -32.92 -1.82 27.37
C ASN A 23 -33.72 -0.72 26.67
N ILE A 24 -33.16 0.04 25.76
CA ILE A 24 -33.91 0.99 24.92
C ILE A 24 -34.50 0.27 23.70
N ASP A 25 -35.69 0.67 23.31
CA ASP A 25 -36.36 0.16 22.10
C ASP A 25 -35.66 0.64 20.82
N GLU A 26 -35.88 -0.02 19.72
CA GLU A 26 -35.19 0.22 18.47
C GLU A 26 -35.48 1.61 17.89
N GLN A 27 -36.69 2.12 18.06
CA GLN A 27 -37.06 3.45 17.60
C GLN A 27 -36.30 4.55 18.36
N THR A 28 -36.14 4.37 19.68
CA THR A 28 -35.32 5.28 20.51
C THR A 28 -33.86 5.23 20.08
N LYS A 29 -33.27 4.03 19.78
CA LYS A 29 -31.91 3.91 19.27
C LYS A 29 -31.72 4.67 17.96
N GLN A 30 -32.61 4.46 16.99
CA GLN A 30 -32.58 5.19 15.71
C GLN A 30 -32.62 6.69 15.89
N THR A 31 -33.51 7.20 16.79
CA THR A 31 -33.59 8.62 17.09
C THR A 31 -32.31 9.17 17.70
N VAL A 32 -31.69 8.42 18.63
CA VAL A 32 -30.40 8.81 19.23
C VAL A 32 -29.32 8.86 18.16
N HIS A 33 -29.21 7.82 17.31
CA HIS A 33 -28.24 7.80 16.23
C HIS A 33 -28.46 8.94 15.23
N SER A 34 -29.69 9.26 14.83
CA SER A 34 -30.02 10.43 14.00
C SER A 34 -29.53 11.75 14.62
N ASN A 35 -29.76 11.94 15.92
CA ASN A 35 -29.30 13.15 16.62
C ASN A 35 -27.76 13.22 16.69
N CYS A 36 -27.09 12.10 16.93
CA CYS A 36 -25.62 12.02 16.90
C CYS A 36 -25.07 12.32 15.50
N ALA A 37 -25.64 11.75 14.45
CA ALA A 37 -25.26 12.04 13.07
C ALA A 37 -25.38 13.55 12.76
N MET A 38 -26.49 14.17 13.17
CA MET A 38 -26.69 15.60 13.02
C MET A 38 -25.69 16.43 13.84
N TYR A 39 -25.29 15.98 15.03
CA TYR A 39 -24.25 16.62 15.84
C TYR A 39 -22.90 16.57 15.10
N TYR A 40 -22.44 15.37 14.68
CA TYR A 40 -21.18 15.22 13.99
C TYR A 40 -21.13 15.97 12.65
N SER A 41 -22.27 16.10 11.95
CA SER A 41 -22.34 16.87 10.70
C SER A 41 -22.05 18.37 10.87
N LYS A 42 -22.23 18.91 12.08
CA LYS A 42 -21.99 20.34 12.42
C LYS A 42 -20.57 20.60 12.93
N LEU A 43 -19.82 19.55 13.28
CA LEU A 43 -18.43 19.69 13.73
C LEU A 43 -17.48 20.00 12.59
N SER A 44 -16.27 20.44 12.93
CA SER A 44 -15.19 20.56 11.95
C SER A 44 -14.90 19.21 11.31
N LYS A 45 -14.82 19.15 9.99
CA LYS A 45 -14.60 17.90 9.23
C LYS A 45 -13.19 17.35 9.49
N SER A 46 -13.06 16.43 10.42
CA SER A 46 -11.91 15.55 10.59
C SER A 46 -12.27 14.13 10.10
N SER A 47 -11.29 13.25 10.01
CA SER A 47 -11.51 11.84 9.66
C SER A 47 -12.36 11.14 10.71
N GLU A 48 -12.07 11.38 11.98
CA GLU A 48 -12.81 10.82 13.12
C GLU A 48 -14.26 11.29 13.11
N THR A 49 -14.52 12.59 12.94
CA THR A 49 -15.90 13.11 12.89
C THR A 49 -16.68 12.58 11.70
N THR A 50 -16.01 12.35 10.57
CA THR A 50 -16.63 11.73 9.38
C THR A 50 -16.98 10.27 9.63
N LEU A 51 -16.11 9.49 10.27
CA LEU A 51 -16.36 8.09 10.63
C LEU A 51 -17.52 7.95 11.62
N GLU A 52 -17.51 8.77 12.68
CA GLU A 52 -18.61 8.78 13.66
C GLU A 52 -19.94 9.17 13.00
N GLN A 53 -19.91 10.14 12.09
CA GLN A 53 -21.10 10.51 11.33
C GLN A 53 -21.61 9.33 10.50
N ILE A 54 -20.76 8.66 9.73
CA ILE A 54 -21.10 7.47 8.92
C ILE A 54 -21.68 6.36 9.81
N TYR A 55 -21.03 6.07 10.94
CA TYR A 55 -21.49 5.04 11.88
C TYR A 55 -22.91 5.33 12.37
N HIS A 56 -23.17 6.57 12.78
CA HIS A 56 -24.49 6.96 13.29
C HIS A 56 -25.56 7.04 12.20
N GLU A 57 -25.20 7.43 10.98
CA GLU A 57 -26.12 7.42 9.85
C GLU A 57 -26.50 5.97 9.45
N LEU A 58 -25.55 5.04 9.42
CA LEU A 58 -25.82 3.62 9.16
C LEU A 58 -26.75 2.98 10.21
N ALA A 59 -26.66 3.42 11.47
CA ALA A 59 -27.46 2.92 12.57
C ALA A 59 -28.80 3.68 12.74
N SER A 60 -29.16 4.53 11.80
CA SER A 60 -30.39 5.34 11.80
C SER A 60 -31.19 5.15 10.50
N GLU A 61 -32.14 6.04 10.23
CA GLU A 61 -32.90 6.06 8.97
C GLU A 61 -32.13 6.68 7.79
N HIS A 62 -30.86 7.10 8.01
CA HIS A 62 -30.02 7.80 7.05
C HIS A 62 -28.97 6.89 6.40
N GLU A 63 -29.28 5.60 6.22
CA GLU A 63 -28.36 4.60 5.64
C GLU A 63 -27.86 5.01 4.23
N GLN A 64 -28.73 5.62 3.42
CA GLN A 64 -28.39 6.04 2.08
C GLN A 64 -27.31 7.15 2.08
N GLU A 65 -27.46 8.15 2.95
CA GLU A 65 -26.50 9.25 3.12
C GLU A 65 -25.14 8.73 3.62
N ALA A 66 -25.15 7.73 4.49
CA ALA A 66 -23.93 7.08 4.97
C ALA A 66 -23.19 6.36 3.82
N ILE A 67 -23.91 5.63 2.98
CA ILE A 67 -23.35 4.91 1.82
C ILE A 67 -22.70 5.91 0.85
N GLU A 68 -23.39 7.01 0.54
CA GLU A 68 -22.83 8.06 -0.31
C GLU A 68 -21.54 8.65 0.26
N LYS A 69 -21.50 8.89 1.59
CA LYS A 69 -20.28 9.35 2.27
C LYS A 69 -19.15 8.30 2.26
N ILE A 70 -19.47 7.02 2.42
CA ILE A 70 -18.46 5.95 2.29
C ILE A 70 -17.85 5.99 0.90
N VAL A 71 -18.65 6.15 -0.15
CA VAL A 71 -18.17 6.22 -1.54
C VAL A 71 -17.35 7.49 -1.77
N GLU A 72 -17.77 8.63 -1.23
CA GLU A 72 -17.10 9.92 -1.41
C GLU A 72 -15.79 10.02 -0.62
N PHE A 73 -15.80 9.67 0.67
CA PHE A 73 -14.67 9.90 1.58
C PHE A 73 -13.88 8.66 1.93
N GLY A 74 -14.37 7.45 1.64
CA GLY A 74 -13.80 6.20 2.11
C GLY A 74 -12.34 6.00 1.71
N ARG A 75 -11.95 6.30 0.47
CA ARG A 75 -10.54 6.23 0.03
C ARG A 75 -9.63 7.15 0.84
N LYS A 76 -10.11 8.35 1.17
CA LYS A 76 -9.35 9.29 1.99
C LYS A 76 -9.19 8.76 3.41
N LEU A 77 -10.27 8.25 4.01
CA LEU A 77 -10.24 7.63 5.34
C LEU A 77 -9.26 6.47 5.40
N VAL A 78 -9.31 5.55 4.44
CA VAL A 78 -8.38 4.42 4.35
C VAL A 78 -6.93 4.89 4.18
N SER A 79 -6.67 5.91 3.36
CA SER A 79 -5.32 6.46 3.19
C SER A 79 -4.76 7.12 4.47
N GLN A 80 -5.62 7.48 5.40
CA GLN A 80 -5.29 8.02 6.73
C GLN A 80 -5.21 6.93 7.82
N GLY A 81 -5.40 5.66 7.45
CA GLY A 81 -5.25 4.52 8.35
C GLY A 81 -6.54 4.03 9.00
N HIS A 82 -7.70 4.59 8.66
CA HIS A 82 -9.00 4.21 9.22
C HIS A 82 -9.54 2.90 8.63
N LEU A 83 -8.93 1.78 9.02
CA LEU A 83 -9.32 0.45 8.54
C LEU A 83 -10.60 -0.09 9.22
N GLU A 84 -11.03 0.49 10.32
CA GLU A 84 -12.31 0.24 10.99
C GLU A 84 -13.52 0.49 10.07
N LEU A 85 -13.35 1.27 9.01
CA LEU A 85 -14.34 1.46 7.95
C LEU A 85 -14.80 0.12 7.32
N LEU A 86 -13.94 -0.92 7.36
CA LEU A 86 -14.32 -2.25 6.89
C LEU A 86 -15.57 -2.78 7.60
N SER A 87 -15.63 -2.68 8.93
CA SER A 87 -16.78 -3.17 9.70
C SER A 87 -18.06 -2.40 9.38
N LEU A 88 -17.96 -1.12 9.06
CA LEU A 88 -19.10 -0.30 8.64
C LEU A 88 -19.59 -0.74 7.25
N ILE A 89 -18.70 -0.96 6.30
CA ILE A 89 -19.06 -1.48 4.97
C ILE A 89 -19.69 -2.87 5.08
N GLU A 90 -19.16 -3.76 5.92
CA GLU A 90 -19.69 -5.11 6.13
C GLU A 90 -21.08 -5.12 6.79
N SER A 91 -21.47 -4.06 7.48
CA SER A 91 -22.82 -3.91 8.04
C SER A 91 -23.88 -3.55 7.00
N VAL A 92 -23.49 -3.04 5.84
CA VAL A 92 -24.40 -2.63 4.76
C VAL A 92 -24.83 -3.86 3.94
N ASN A 93 -26.14 -3.98 3.68
CA ASN A 93 -26.63 -5.01 2.77
C ASN A 93 -26.39 -4.60 1.31
N VAL A 94 -25.21 -4.95 0.79
CA VAL A 94 -24.76 -4.61 -0.56
C VAL A 94 -25.65 -5.14 -1.69
N GLU A 95 -26.40 -6.23 -1.44
CA GLU A 95 -27.32 -6.83 -2.44
C GLU A 95 -28.53 -5.94 -2.77
N ARG A 96 -28.82 -4.96 -1.90
CA ARG A 96 -29.90 -3.99 -2.10
C ARG A 96 -29.46 -2.71 -2.81
N LEU A 97 -28.16 -2.57 -3.02
CA LEU A 97 -27.61 -1.36 -3.64
C LEU A 97 -27.72 -1.43 -5.17
N GLU A 98 -27.94 -0.28 -5.75
CA GLU A 98 -27.75 -0.12 -7.19
C GLU A 98 -26.27 -0.37 -7.58
N PRO A 99 -26.00 -0.98 -8.74
CA PRO A 99 -24.64 -1.27 -9.17
C PRO A 99 -23.70 -0.07 -9.15
N ALA A 100 -24.23 1.16 -9.34
CA ALA A 100 -23.47 2.40 -9.32
C ALA A 100 -22.89 2.75 -7.93
N LEU A 101 -23.54 2.38 -6.83
CA LEU A 101 -23.05 2.53 -5.46
C LEU A 101 -22.33 1.27 -4.97
N MET A 102 -22.83 0.10 -5.38
CA MET A 102 -22.25 -1.19 -5.03
C MET A 102 -20.80 -1.31 -5.48
N ALA A 103 -20.49 -0.96 -6.74
CA ALA A 103 -19.16 -1.13 -7.32
C ALA A 103 -18.05 -0.35 -6.56
N PRO A 104 -18.17 0.97 -6.31
CA PRO A 104 -17.15 1.72 -5.59
C PRO A 104 -17.03 1.29 -4.13
N MET A 105 -18.14 0.93 -3.47
CA MET A 105 -18.12 0.49 -2.09
C MET A 105 -17.43 -0.87 -1.95
N MET A 106 -17.75 -1.83 -2.81
CA MET A 106 -17.08 -3.14 -2.81
C MET A 106 -15.62 -3.03 -3.27
N GLN A 107 -15.29 -2.11 -4.17
CA GLN A 107 -13.89 -1.82 -4.49
C GLN A 107 -13.14 -1.38 -3.22
N LEU A 108 -13.68 -0.44 -2.47
CA LEU A 108 -13.07 0.02 -1.22
C LEU A 108 -12.93 -1.10 -0.19
N GLN A 109 -13.94 -1.95 -0.03
CA GLN A 109 -13.88 -3.14 0.81
C GLN A 109 -12.73 -4.07 0.39
N GLY A 110 -12.62 -4.36 -0.91
CA GLY A 110 -11.56 -5.17 -1.46
C GLY A 110 -10.17 -4.58 -1.22
N ASP A 111 -10.01 -3.26 -1.38
CA ASP A 111 -8.76 -2.55 -1.14
C ASP A 111 -8.34 -2.63 0.34
N ILE A 112 -9.27 -2.47 1.29
CA ILE A 112 -8.99 -2.65 2.72
C ILE A 112 -8.59 -4.11 3.02
N LEU A 113 -9.31 -5.09 2.49
CA LEU A 113 -8.99 -6.51 2.67
C LEU A 113 -7.61 -6.85 2.08
N LEU A 114 -7.25 -6.24 0.95
CA LEU A 114 -5.93 -6.38 0.33
C LEU A 114 -4.82 -5.80 1.23
N MET A 115 -5.05 -4.65 1.84
CA MET A 115 -4.12 -4.04 2.82
C MET A 115 -3.95 -4.92 4.07
N LEU A 116 -5.03 -5.57 4.52
CA LEU A 116 -5.02 -6.51 5.64
C LEU A 116 -4.42 -7.89 5.28
N GLY A 117 -4.02 -8.11 4.01
CA GLY A 117 -3.48 -9.39 3.55
C GLY A 117 -4.52 -10.50 3.37
N ARG A 118 -5.81 -10.17 3.42
CA ARG A 118 -6.93 -11.13 3.25
C ARG A 118 -7.23 -11.37 1.77
N PHE A 119 -6.25 -11.92 1.03
CA PHE A 119 -6.26 -11.99 -0.44
C PHE A 119 -7.43 -12.78 -1.03
N GLU A 120 -7.85 -13.88 -0.40
CA GLU A 120 -8.94 -14.71 -0.89
C GLU A 120 -10.29 -13.98 -0.78
N GLN A 121 -10.52 -13.30 0.36
CA GLN A 121 -11.71 -12.49 0.56
C GLN A 121 -11.71 -11.28 -0.40
N ALA A 122 -10.59 -10.57 -0.53
CA ALA A 122 -10.45 -9.46 -1.47
C ALA A 122 -10.75 -9.89 -2.92
N SER A 123 -10.25 -11.06 -3.35
CA SER A 123 -10.50 -11.59 -4.69
C SER A 123 -11.99 -11.80 -4.95
N SER A 124 -12.72 -12.40 -4.02
CA SER A 124 -14.17 -12.63 -4.12
C SER A 124 -14.95 -11.30 -4.20
N ILE A 125 -14.56 -10.32 -3.37
CA ILE A 125 -15.17 -8.99 -3.37
C ILE A 125 -14.92 -8.28 -4.70
N PHE A 126 -13.68 -8.30 -5.22
CA PHE A 126 -13.37 -7.69 -6.51
C PHE A 126 -14.07 -8.35 -7.71
N GLU A 127 -14.34 -9.65 -7.67
CA GLU A 127 -15.15 -10.31 -8.71
C GLU A 127 -16.57 -9.74 -8.76
N THR A 128 -17.18 -9.52 -7.60
CA THR A 128 -18.52 -8.93 -7.51
C THR A 128 -18.51 -7.47 -7.89
N ALA A 129 -17.54 -6.70 -7.37
CA ALA A 129 -17.34 -5.28 -7.71
C ALA A 129 -17.12 -5.06 -9.22
N SER A 130 -16.35 -5.95 -9.87
CA SER A 130 -16.08 -5.92 -11.30
C SER A 130 -17.35 -6.08 -12.14
N LYS A 131 -18.24 -7.01 -11.76
CA LYS A 131 -19.53 -7.21 -12.42
C LYS A 131 -20.42 -5.97 -12.26
N ALA A 132 -20.52 -5.45 -11.05
CA ALA A 132 -21.30 -4.25 -10.76
C ALA A 132 -20.76 -3.02 -11.52
N ALA A 133 -19.45 -2.85 -11.61
CA ALA A 133 -18.83 -1.75 -12.36
C ALA A 133 -19.10 -1.83 -13.86
N LYS A 134 -19.10 -3.03 -14.45
CA LYS A 134 -19.50 -3.25 -15.85
C LYS A 134 -20.98 -2.92 -16.08
N GLU A 135 -21.86 -3.40 -15.21
CA GLU A 135 -23.30 -3.18 -15.27
C GLU A 135 -23.65 -1.70 -15.16
N ALA A 136 -23.01 -1.01 -14.21
CA ALA A 136 -23.19 0.44 -14.00
C ALA A 136 -22.45 1.31 -15.02
N LYS A 137 -21.70 0.74 -15.96
CA LYS A 137 -20.87 1.44 -16.95
C LYS A 137 -19.90 2.42 -16.29
N LEU A 138 -19.15 1.95 -15.28
CA LEU A 138 -18.15 2.69 -14.55
C LEU A 138 -16.73 2.25 -14.95
N PRO A 139 -16.24 2.63 -16.16
CA PRO A 139 -15.01 2.08 -16.71
C PRO A 139 -13.76 2.45 -15.87
N VAL A 140 -13.75 3.62 -15.23
CA VAL A 140 -12.64 4.01 -14.33
C VAL A 140 -12.53 3.04 -13.17
N ILE A 141 -13.63 2.82 -12.45
CA ILE A 141 -13.69 1.87 -11.31
C ILE A 141 -13.34 0.46 -11.78
N TYR A 142 -13.87 0.05 -12.93
CA TYR A 142 -13.57 -1.26 -13.49
C TYR A 142 -12.08 -1.47 -13.75
N SER A 143 -11.40 -0.49 -14.37
CA SER A 143 -9.96 -0.59 -14.65
C SER A 143 -9.11 -0.60 -13.37
N GLU A 144 -9.52 0.11 -12.33
CA GLU A 144 -8.86 0.10 -11.02
C GLU A 144 -9.02 -1.26 -10.31
N ILE A 145 -10.22 -1.85 -10.35
CA ILE A 145 -10.49 -3.20 -9.81
C ILE A 145 -9.61 -4.24 -10.52
N LEU A 146 -9.49 -4.18 -11.85
CA LEU A 146 -8.59 -5.05 -12.61
C LEU A 146 -7.13 -4.90 -12.15
N GLY A 147 -6.69 -3.67 -11.83
CA GLY A 147 -5.38 -3.41 -11.25
C GLY A 147 -5.20 -4.12 -9.91
N SER A 148 -6.17 -4.01 -9.00
CA SER A 148 -6.14 -4.68 -7.68
C SER A 148 -6.18 -6.21 -7.81
N GLN A 149 -6.97 -6.76 -8.74
CA GLN A 149 -6.98 -8.19 -9.05
C GLN A 149 -5.62 -8.68 -9.60
N ALA A 150 -4.97 -7.87 -10.45
CA ALA A 150 -3.64 -8.17 -10.94
C ALA A 150 -2.61 -8.17 -9.80
N ASP A 151 -2.71 -7.25 -8.85
CA ASP A 151 -1.83 -7.20 -7.67
C ASP A 151 -1.99 -8.45 -6.78
N ILE A 152 -3.22 -8.94 -6.57
CA ILE A 152 -3.47 -10.21 -5.86
C ILE A 152 -2.83 -11.37 -6.61
N ALA A 153 -3.09 -11.49 -7.92
CA ALA A 153 -2.54 -12.56 -8.75
C ALA A 153 -1.00 -12.54 -8.74
N MET A 154 -0.40 -11.36 -8.74
CA MET A 154 1.04 -11.18 -8.65
C MET A 154 1.60 -11.66 -7.30
N LYS A 155 0.94 -11.32 -6.18
CA LYS A 155 1.32 -11.78 -4.83
C LYS A 155 1.20 -13.31 -4.70
N GLN A 156 0.21 -13.91 -5.35
CA GLN A 156 0.02 -15.36 -5.42
C GLN A 156 0.97 -16.06 -6.41
N GLY A 157 1.79 -15.31 -7.17
CA GLY A 157 2.70 -15.85 -8.17
C GLY A 157 2.02 -16.26 -9.49
N GLN A 158 0.78 -15.86 -9.71
CA GLN A 158 -0.03 -16.15 -10.92
C GLN A 158 0.25 -15.11 -12.01
N THR A 159 1.48 -15.09 -12.52
CA THR A 159 1.97 -14.03 -13.42
C THR A 159 1.13 -13.87 -14.68
N ASP A 160 0.65 -14.96 -15.29
CA ASP A 160 -0.16 -14.90 -16.51
C ASP A 160 -1.57 -14.33 -16.25
N THR A 161 -2.15 -14.62 -15.11
CA THR A 161 -3.43 -14.03 -14.67
C THR A 161 -3.26 -12.53 -14.45
N ALA A 162 -2.21 -12.11 -13.75
CA ALA A 162 -1.90 -10.70 -13.55
C ALA A 162 -1.71 -9.95 -14.88
N LEU A 163 -0.97 -10.53 -15.84
CA LEU A 163 -0.78 -9.92 -17.16
C LEU A 163 -2.09 -9.79 -17.94
N ARG A 164 -3.00 -10.76 -17.85
CA ARG A 164 -4.33 -10.64 -18.51
C ARG A 164 -5.15 -9.51 -17.91
N ALA A 165 -5.23 -9.43 -16.59
CA ALA A 165 -5.95 -8.35 -15.90
C ALA A 165 -5.37 -6.98 -16.24
N HIS A 166 -4.04 -6.84 -16.26
CA HIS A 166 -3.39 -5.58 -16.67
C HIS A 166 -3.65 -5.22 -18.13
N LYS A 167 -3.69 -6.18 -19.07
CA LYS A 167 -4.02 -5.89 -20.45
C LYS A 167 -5.44 -5.38 -20.59
N GLU A 168 -6.42 -6.03 -19.95
CA GLU A 168 -7.81 -5.59 -19.95
C GLU A 168 -7.96 -4.19 -19.31
N ALA A 169 -7.26 -3.92 -18.20
CA ALA A 169 -7.24 -2.59 -17.59
C ALA A 169 -6.65 -1.54 -18.55
N LEU A 170 -5.57 -1.87 -19.24
CA LEU A 170 -4.91 -0.98 -20.19
C LEU A 170 -5.83 -0.60 -21.36
N GLU A 171 -6.56 -1.56 -21.92
CA GLU A 171 -7.53 -1.28 -22.99
C GLU A 171 -8.53 -0.20 -22.56
N VAL A 172 -9.10 -0.35 -21.36
CA VAL A 172 -10.04 0.63 -20.79
C VAL A 172 -9.36 1.99 -20.54
N GLN A 173 -8.14 1.99 -19.99
CA GLN A 173 -7.41 3.22 -19.67
C GLN A 173 -7.04 4.01 -20.95
N VAL A 174 -6.67 3.31 -22.01
CA VAL A 174 -6.39 3.93 -23.31
C VAL A 174 -7.66 4.54 -23.92
N GLU A 175 -8.79 3.84 -23.87
CA GLU A 175 -10.08 4.37 -24.34
C GLU A 175 -10.53 5.61 -23.56
N LEU A 176 -10.20 5.68 -22.27
CA LEU A 176 -10.51 6.82 -21.40
C LEU A 176 -9.51 7.98 -21.53
N GLY A 177 -8.38 7.78 -22.18
CA GLY A 177 -7.26 8.74 -22.16
C GLY A 177 -6.59 8.87 -20.77
N ASP A 178 -6.72 7.85 -19.90
CA ASP A 178 -6.09 7.83 -18.58
C ASP A 178 -4.59 7.52 -18.70
N ALA A 179 -3.81 8.54 -19.06
CA ALA A 179 -2.37 8.44 -19.18
C ALA A 179 -1.68 7.95 -17.90
N LYS A 180 -2.17 8.40 -16.73
CA LYS A 180 -1.60 8.01 -15.43
C LYS A 180 -1.85 6.53 -15.12
N GLY A 181 -3.07 6.06 -15.34
CA GLY A 181 -3.42 4.65 -15.21
C GLY A 181 -2.62 3.79 -16.15
N ALA A 182 -2.56 4.16 -17.45
CA ALA A 182 -1.81 3.44 -18.47
C ALA A 182 -0.31 3.34 -18.12
N ALA A 183 0.32 4.44 -17.72
CA ALA A 183 1.73 4.43 -17.32
C ALA A 183 1.99 3.48 -16.12
N ARG A 184 1.10 3.48 -15.13
CA ARG A 184 1.19 2.55 -13.99
C ARG A 184 1.02 1.10 -14.46
N THR A 185 0.06 0.83 -15.31
CA THR A 185 -0.22 -0.51 -15.83
C THR A 185 0.94 -1.05 -16.68
N TYR A 186 1.52 -0.24 -17.55
CA TYR A 186 2.73 -0.61 -18.31
C TYR A 186 3.93 -0.88 -17.39
N ASN A 187 4.16 -0.07 -16.36
CA ASN A 187 5.20 -0.33 -15.36
C ASN A 187 5.01 -1.71 -14.69
N ASN A 188 3.79 -2.04 -14.28
CA ASN A 188 3.47 -3.33 -13.67
C ASN A 188 3.66 -4.49 -14.66
N MET A 189 3.22 -4.33 -15.91
CA MET A 189 3.45 -5.33 -16.96
C MET A 189 4.95 -5.55 -17.22
N GLY A 190 5.73 -4.48 -17.29
CA GLY A 190 7.18 -4.54 -17.43
C GLY A 190 7.82 -5.34 -16.30
N TYR A 191 7.41 -5.08 -15.04
CA TYR A 191 7.85 -5.87 -13.89
C TYR A 191 7.50 -7.36 -14.01
N LEU A 192 6.29 -7.69 -14.46
CA LEU A 192 5.85 -9.07 -14.64
C LEU A 192 6.60 -9.78 -15.76
N TYR A 193 6.87 -9.12 -16.88
CA TYR A 193 7.69 -9.67 -17.96
C TYR A 193 9.12 -9.90 -17.50
N ARG A 194 9.71 -9.00 -16.72
CA ARG A 194 11.02 -9.20 -16.11
C ARG A 194 11.05 -10.45 -15.23
N ARG A 195 10.02 -10.66 -14.40
CA ARG A 195 9.92 -11.89 -13.59
C ARG A 195 9.77 -13.17 -14.40
N LYS A 196 9.27 -13.09 -15.64
CA LYS A 196 9.23 -14.17 -16.60
C LYS A 196 10.54 -14.34 -17.39
N ASN A 197 11.56 -13.54 -17.08
CA ASN A 197 12.81 -13.43 -17.85
C ASN A 197 12.60 -13.00 -19.32
N ASP A 198 11.48 -12.38 -19.65
CA ASP A 198 11.20 -11.82 -20.97
C ASP A 198 11.64 -10.35 -21.01
N ARG A 199 12.97 -10.15 -21.13
CA ARG A 199 13.59 -8.83 -21.13
C ARG A 199 13.04 -7.94 -22.25
N ASN A 200 12.78 -8.51 -23.42
CA ASN A 200 12.32 -7.72 -24.56
C ASN A 200 10.94 -7.10 -24.30
N LYS A 201 9.97 -7.91 -23.85
CA LYS A 201 8.64 -7.39 -23.51
C LYS A 201 8.67 -6.46 -22.29
N ALA A 202 9.60 -6.66 -21.36
CA ALA A 202 9.77 -5.72 -20.26
C ALA A 202 10.22 -4.34 -20.79
N LEU A 203 11.20 -4.31 -21.70
CA LEU A 203 11.70 -3.08 -22.32
C LEU A 203 10.64 -2.41 -23.20
N GLU A 204 9.85 -3.19 -23.95
CA GLU A 204 8.70 -2.66 -24.73
C GLU A 204 7.72 -1.94 -23.80
N ALA A 205 7.29 -2.58 -22.71
CA ALA A 205 6.37 -1.99 -21.75
C ALA A 205 6.94 -0.70 -21.12
N TYR A 206 8.22 -0.68 -20.76
CA TYR A 206 8.87 0.52 -20.21
C TYR A 206 9.05 1.63 -21.24
N SER A 207 9.21 1.30 -22.53
CA SER A 207 9.26 2.31 -23.60
C SER A 207 7.90 3.01 -23.81
N GLU A 208 6.79 2.29 -23.58
CA GLU A 208 5.47 2.89 -23.56
C GLU A 208 5.31 3.89 -22.39
N VAL A 209 5.87 3.55 -21.21
CA VAL A 209 5.89 4.50 -20.09
C VAL A 209 6.70 5.76 -20.46
N GLU A 210 7.87 5.62 -21.09
CA GLU A 210 8.67 6.77 -21.55
C GLU A 210 7.89 7.66 -22.53
N ALA A 211 7.17 7.06 -23.47
CA ALA A 211 6.36 7.79 -24.44
C ALA A 211 5.23 8.57 -23.74
N ILE A 212 4.59 8.00 -22.73
CA ILE A 212 3.54 8.67 -21.96
C ILE A 212 4.12 9.81 -21.14
N ILE A 213 5.24 9.59 -20.42
CA ILE A 213 5.88 10.60 -19.56
C ILE A 213 6.36 11.79 -20.39
N SER A 214 6.89 11.55 -21.60
CA SER A 214 7.37 12.65 -22.46
C SER A 214 6.28 13.60 -22.93
N ASN A 215 5.02 13.17 -22.88
CA ASN A 215 3.85 13.97 -23.22
C ASN A 215 3.14 14.59 -22.01
N ASP A 216 3.46 14.13 -20.78
CA ASP A 216 2.83 14.62 -19.55
C ASP A 216 3.85 14.71 -18.41
N GLU A 217 4.32 15.91 -18.16
CA GLU A 217 5.29 16.20 -17.11
C GLU A 217 4.73 16.00 -15.69
N SER A 218 3.41 15.90 -15.50
CA SER A 218 2.80 15.66 -14.20
C SER A 218 3.03 14.23 -13.68
N LEU A 219 3.48 13.31 -14.53
CA LEU A 219 3.63 11.88 -14.24
C LEU A 219 4.96 11.52 -13.52
N LEU A 220 5.40 12.37 -12.60
CA LEU A 220 6.64 12.20 -11.84
C LEU A 220 6.73 10.85 -11.12
N SER A 221 5.63 10.38 -10.53
CA SER A 221 5.61 9.07 -9.86
C SER A 221 5.88 7.91 -10.82
N ALA A 222 5.32 7.96 -12.03
CA ALA A 222 5.57 6.95 -13.07
C ALA A 222 7.03 7.00 -13.53
N GLN A 223 7.61 8.19 -13.66
CA GLN A 223 9.02 8.38 -14.02
C GLN A 223 9.98 7.78 -12.98
N ILE A 224 9.70 7.98 -11.68
CA ILE A 224 10.51 7.41 -10.60
C ILE A 224 10.44 5.87 -10.61
N ILE A 225 9.24 5.30 -10.80
CA ILE A 225 9.05 3.85 -10.88
C ILE A 225 9.79 3.28 -12.10
N LEU A 226 9.69 3.95 -13.25
CA LEU A 226 10.40 3.56 -14.47
C LEU A 226 11.92 3.58 -14.27
N GLY A 227 12.48 4.66 -13.69
CA GLY A 227 13.92 4.76 -13.43
C GLY A 227 14.41 3.58 -12.58
N ARG A 228 13.68 3.22 -11.52
CA ARG A 228 13.98 2.03 -10.70
C ARG A 228 13.94 0.74 -11.52
N ALA A 229 12.91 0.58 -12.33
CA ALA A 229 12.72 -0.62 -13.15
C ALA A 229 13.84 -0.80 -14.20
N LEU A 230 14.28 0.29 -14.80
CA LEU A 230 15.40 0.32 -15.73
C LEU A 230 16.74 -0.04 -15.05
N LEU A 231 16.98 0.44 -13.82
CA LEU A 231 18.14 0.00 -13.02
C LEU A 231 18.14 -1.50 -12.75
N ASP A 232 16.98 -2.05 -12.44
CA ASP A 232 16.81 -3.48 -12.21
C ASP A 232 17.08 -4.32 -13.48
N LEU A 233 16.83 -3.75 -14.66
CA LEU A 233 17.18 -4.37 -15.95
C LEU A 233 18.64 -4.12 -16.40
N GLY A 234 19.37 -3.28 -15.69
CA GLY A 234 20.73 -2.89 -16.08
C GLY A 234 20.77 -1.81 -17.19
N GLU A 235 19.65 -1.16 -17.50
CA GLU A 235 19.56 -0.03 -18.43
C GLU A 235 20.01 1.27 -17.75
N VAL A 236 21.28 1.29 -17.32
CA VAL A 236 21.79 2.30 -16.37
C VAL A 236 21.72 3.72 -16.93
N GLU A 237 22.06 3.93 -18.21
CA GLU A 237 22.02 5.27 -18.80
C GLU A 237 20.60 5.82 -18.97
N ARG A 238 19.64 4.96 -19.35
CA ARG A 238 18.22 5.35 -19.40
C ARG A 238 17.71 5.69 -18.00
N ALA A 239 18.04 4.86 -17.01
CA ALA A 239 17.66 5.07 -15.63
C ALA A 239 18.25 6.36 -15.05
N ARG A 240 19.53 6.67 -15.38
CA ARG A 240 20.19 7.91 -15.01
C ARG A 240 19.37 9.14 -15.44
N LYS A 241 18.99 9.16 -16.73
CA LYS A 241 18.19 10.26 -17.27
C LYS A 241 16.95 10.50 -16.42
N HIS A 242 16.15 9.43 -16.17
CA HIS A 242 14.92 9.55 -15.39
C HIS A 242 15.17 9.91 -13.92
N ALA A 243 16.27 9.45 -13.32
CA ALA A 243 16.60 9.77 -11.94
C ALA A 243 16.93 11.27 -11.76
N PHE A 244 17.77 11.81 -12.62
CA PHE A 244 18.16 13.22 -12.55
C PHE A 244 16.99 14.14 -12.93
N GLU A 245 16.27 13.86 -14.00
CA GLU A 245 15.08 14.64 -14.39
C GLU A 245 14.01 14.63 -13.29
N ALA A 246 13.75 13.46 -12.67
CA ALA A 246 12.80 13.37 -11.57
C ALA A 246 13.25 14.21 -10.36
N PHE A 247 14.53 14.22 -10.06
CA PHE A 247 15.08 15.01 -8.98
C PHE A 247 14.98 16.52 -9.26
N GLU A 248 15.36 16.98 -10.46
CA GLU A 248 15.28 18.38 -10.86
C GLU A 248 13.84 18.92 -10.90
N ARG A 249 12.87 18.05 -11.22
CA ARG A 249 11.44 18.39 -11.28
C ARG A 249 10.75 18.41 -9.91
N THR A 250 11.42 17.95 -8.87
CA THR A 250 10.86 17.99 -7.51
C THR A 250 11.25 19.28 -6.81
N ASP A 251 10.27 20.15 -6.55
CA ASP A 251 10.47 21.24 -5.60
C ASP A 251 10.37 20.72 -4.17
N LYS A 252 11.48 20.82 -3.44
CA LYS A 252 11.57 20.38 -2.05
C LYS A 252 10.55 21.10 -1.14
N ALA A 253 10.20 22.34 -1.44
CA ALA A 253 9.25 23.11 -0.65
C ALA A 253 7.80 22.71 -0.88
N GLU A 254 7.45 22.29 -2.11
CA GLU A 254 6.08 21.98 -2.50
C GLU A 254 5.71 20.50 -2.28
N ASN A 255 6.65 19.58 -2.53
CA ASN A 255 6.37 18.14 -2.45
C ASN A 255 7.54 17.33 -1.88
N LEU A 256 7.72 17.43 -0.56
CA LEU A 256 8.77 16.72 0.18
C LEU A 256 8.79 15.20 -0.09
N ARG A 257 7.63 14.54 -0.16
CA ARG A 257 7.58 13.10 -0.38
C ARG A 257 8.03 12.71 -1.79
N ALA A 258 7.67 13.49 -2.81
CA ALA A 258 8.14 13.24 -4.17
C ALA A 258 9.65 13.48 -4.28
N HIS A 259 10.15 14.54 -3.65
CA HIS A 259 11.58 14.84 -3.57
C HIS A 259 12.35 13.69 -2.91
N ALA A 260 11.89 13.18 -1.77
CA ALA A 260 12.51 12.05 -1.10
C ALA A 260 12.56 10.78 -1.98
N ARG A 261 11.48 10.49 -2.73
CA ARG A 261 11.46 9.36 -3.66
C ARG A 261 12.44 9.54 -4.82
N ALA A 262 12.60 10.75 -5.34
CA ALA A 262 13.60 11.06 -6.37
C ALA A 262 15.02 10.93 -5.81
N GLN A 263 15.27 11.38 -4.59
CA GLN A 263 16.52 11.14 -3.85
C GLN A 263 16.81 9.64 -3.72
N ALA A 264 15.81 8.85 -3.32
CA ALA A 264 15.97 7.40 -3.22
C ALA A 264 16.33 6.73 -4.56
N LEU A 265 15.79 7.25 -5.67
CA LEU A 265 16.13 6.77 -7.01
C LEU A 265 17.59 7.11 -7.38
N LEU A 266 18.07 8.33 -7.07
CA LEU A 266 19.47 8.68 -7.22
C LEU A 266 20.39 7.79 -6.38
N GLY A 267 20.00 7.51 -5.12
CA GLY A 267 20.72 6.59 -4.27
C GLY A 267 20.87 5.20 -4.92
N ARG A 268 19.78 4.66 -5.49
CA ARG A 268 19.82 3.38 -6.24
C ARG A 268 20.72 3.45 -7.48
N TYR A 269 20.69 4.57 -8.21
CA TYR A 269 21.56 4.76 -9.37
C TYR A 269 23.04 4.72 -8.94
N HIS A 270 23.42 5.47 -7.91
CA HIS A 270 24.79 5.50 -7.41
C HIS A 270 25.23 4.14 -6.83
N ALA A 271 24.34 3.40 -6.15
CA ALA A 271 24.61 2.04 -5.72
C ALA A 271 24.95 1.12 -6.91
N LYS A 272 24.21 1.21 -8.01
CA LYS A 272 24.52 0.46 -9.25
C LYS A 272 25.84 0.84 -9.91
N MET A 273 26.30 2.08 -9.69
CA MET A 273 27.61 2.55 -10.15
C MET A 273 28.74 2.21 -9.17
N ASN A 274 28.47 1.44 -8.12
CA ASN A 274 29.40 1.15 -7.02
C ASN A 274 29.93 2.40 -6.29
N ASP A 275 29.20 3.50 -6.34
CA ASP A 275 29.47 4.72 -5.61
C ASP A 275 28.66 4.70 -4.29
N ALA A 276 29.21 3.97 -3.32
CA ALA A 276 28.54 3.72 -2.04
C ALA A 276 28.34 5.00 -1.22
N GLU A 277 29.31 5.93 -1.24
CA GLU A 277 29.25 7.16 -0.44
C GLU A 277 28.12 8.08 -0.92
N THR A 278 28.05 8.33 -2.22
CA THR A 278 27.00 9.15 -2.81
C THR A 278 25.62 8.47 -2.67
N SER A 279 25.58 7.14 -2.82
CA SER A 279 24.37 6.35 -2.60
C SER A 279 23.84 6.50 -1.18
N MET A 280 24.68 6.31 -0.18
CA MET A 280 24.31 6.47 1.24
C MET A 280 23.88 7.90 1.56
N HIS A 281 24.53 8.91 0.99
CA HIS A 281 24.11 10.30 1.15
C HIS A 281 22.67 10.52 0.67
N HIS A 282 22.35 10.12 -0.56
CA HIS A 282 21.00 10.27 -1.11
C HIS A 282 19.93 9.49 -0.32
N TYR A 283 20.23 8.26 0.12
CA TYR A 283 19.30 7.51 0.95
C TYR A 283 19.09 8.15 2.33
N THR A 284 20.13 8.72 2.93
CA THR A 284 20.04 9.39 4.23
C THR A 284 19.19 10.67 4.12
N GLU A 285 19.40 11.48 3.08
CA GLU A 285 18.55 12.64 2.82
C GLU A 285 17.09 12.27 2.62
N SER A 286 16.82 11.20 1.83
CA SER A 286 15.47 10.67 1.66
C SER A 286 14.88 10.19 2.98
N LEU A 287 15.65 9.48 3.82
CA LEU A 287 15.22 8.96 5.11
C LEU A 287 14.85 10.07 6.09
N ASN A 288 15.65 11.15 6.15
CA ASN A 288 15.36 12.31 6.98
C ASN A 288 14.01 12.93 6.62
N ILE A 289 13.76 13.14 5.32
CA ILE A 289 12.49 13.70 4.84
C ILE A 289 11.30 12.78 5.18
N MET A 290 11.46 11.46 5.01
CA MET A 290 10.38 10.51 5.30
C MET A 290 10.14 10.36 6.81
N SER A 291 11.17 10.51 7.63
CA SER A 291 11.06 10.57 9.09
C SER A 291 10.25 11.78 9.55
N ASP A 292 10.55 12.95 9.02
CA ASP A 292 9.82 14.19 9.31
C ASP A 292 8.35 14.12 8.83
N ALA A 293 8.11 13.40 7.73
CA ALA A 293 6.79 13.16 7.18
C ALA A 293 5.98 12.08 7.93
N GLY A 294 6.58 11.38 8.89
CA GLY A 294 5.96 10.30 9.64
C GLY A 294 5.54 9.12 8.76
N ASP A 295 6.37 8.73 7.78
CA ASP A 295 6.11 7.60 6.86
C ASP A 295 6.97 6.38 7.21
N PRO A 296 6.51 5.52 8.15
CA PRO A 296 7.32 4.40 8.63
C PRO A 296 7.58 3.34 7.54
N VAL A 297 6.70 3.20 6.56
CA VAL A 297 6.89 2.26 5.45
C VAL A 297 8.09 2.67 4.60
N SER A 298 8.11 3.93 4.15
CA SER A 298 9.23 4.46 3.37
C SER A 298 10.53 4.50 4.17
N MET A 299 10.47 4.81 5.48
CA MET A 299 11.65 4.77 6.36
C MET A 299 12.28 3.38 6.39
N VAL A 300 11.47 2.35 6.61
CA VAL A 300 11.95 0.96 6.66
C VAL A 300 12.55 0.53 5.33
N GLU A 301 11.90 0.85 4.20
CA GLU A 301 12.44 0.55 2.87
C GLU A 301 13.79 1.22 2.62
N LEU A 302 13.97 2.48 3.00
CA LEU A 302 15.23 3.22 2.86
C LEU A 302 16.33 2.65 3.76
N MET A 303 15.99 2.24 4.98
CA MET A 303 16.94 1.60 5.88
C MET A 303 17.39 0.23 5.37
N ILE A 304 16.51 -0.53 4.71
CA ILE A 304 16.88 -1.77 4.02
C ILE A 304 17.90 -1.46 2.90
N LEU A 305 17.64 -0.44 2.08
CA LEU A 305 18.54 -0.05 0.99
C LEU A 305 19.90 0.44 1.50
N LEU A 306 19.93 1.22 2.59
CA LEU A 306 21.17 1.61 3.26
C LEU A 306 21.96 0.40 3.77
N GLY A 307 21.27 -0.57 4.38
CA GLY A 307 21.88 -1.82 4.82
C GLY A 307 22.46 -2.63 3.68
N GLU A 308 21.78 -2.70 2.52
CA GLU A 308 22.29 -3.36 1.31
C GLU A 308 23.58 -2.71 0.80
N VAL A 309 23.63 -1.37 0.73
CA VAL A 309 24.86 -0.66 0.31
C VAL A 309 26.00 -0.89 1.31
N LEU A 310 25.71 -0.97 2.59
CA LEU A 310 26.70 -1.29 3.62
C LEU A 310 27.22 -2.74 3.48
N GLU A 311 26.34 -3.71 3.21
CA GLU A 311 26.74 -5.09 2.92
C GLU A 311 27.67 -5.18 1.71
N ASP A 312 27.26 -4.56 0.58
CA ASP A 312 28.03 -4.55 -0.66
C ASP A 312 29.40 -3.86 -0.49
N SER A 313 29.50 -2.93 0.46
CA SER A 313 30.75 -2.25 0.84
C SER A 313 31.58 -3.02 1.87
N GLY A 314 31.15 -4.23 2.28
CA GLY A 314 31.85 -5.05 3.28
C GLY A 314 31.66 -4.59 4.73
N ARG A 315 30.77 -3.62 5.00
CA ARG A 315 30.46 -3.05 6.31
C ARG A 315 29.33 -3.82 7.01
N SER A 316 29.47 -5.14 7.12
CA SER A 316 28.39 -6.05 7.55
C SER A 316 27.88 -5.79 8.98
N GLU A 317 28.75 -5.32 9.89
CA GLU A 317 28.32 -4.98 11.27
C GLU A 317 27.37 -3.77 11.25
N GLU A 318 27.68 -2.75 10.46
CA GLU A 318 26.83 -1.57 10.33
C GLU A 318 25.52 -1.90 9.60
N ALA A 319 25.55 -2.77 8.60
CA ALA A 319 24.36 -3.28 7.94
C ALA A 319 23.44 -4.02 8.94
N LEU A 320 24.02 -4.87 9.80
CA LEU A 320 23.30 -5.60 10.83
C LEU A 320 22.59 -4.64 11.80
N GLU A 321 23.28 -3.59 12.22
CA GLU A 321 22.72 -2.55 13.11
C GLU A 321 21.56 -1.80 12.42
N ARG A 322 21.74 -1.39 11.17
CA ARG A 322 20.72 -0.71 10.39
C ARG A 322 19.47 -1.56 10.19
N TYR A 323 19.62 -2.85 9.88
CA TYR A 323 18.47 -3.77 9.77
C TYR A 323 17.74 -3.99 11.09
N ARG A 324 18.45 -3.99 12.23
CA ARG A 324 17.80 -4.09 13.56
C ARG A 324 16.98 -2.87 13.91
N GLU A 325 17.51 -1.67 13.64
CA GLU A 325 16.77 -0.42 13.82
C GLU A 325 15.51 -0.40 12.96
N ALA A 326 15.63 -0.79 11.69
CA ALA A 326 14.50 -0.90 10.77
C ALA A 326 13.45 -1.91 11.26
N LEU A 327 13.88 -3.05 11.83
CA LEU A 327 12.98 -4.07 12.38
C LEU A 327 12.16 -3.53 13.55
N ILE A 328 12.76 -2.74 14.44
CA ILE A 328 12.04 -2.10 15.56
C ILE A 328 10.93 -1.19 15.03
N ILE A 329 11.22 -0.38 14.01
CA ILE A 329 10.21 0.50 13.40
C ILE A 329 9.11 -0.33 12.72
N ALA A 330 9.48 -1.38 12.00
CA ALA A 330 8.54 -2.25 11.31
C ALA A 330 7.62 -2.99 12.28
N GLU A 331 8.14 -3.49 13.41
CA GLU A 331 7.37 -4.17 14.46
C GLU A 331 6.43 -3.18 15.18
N ALA A 332 6.89 -1.97 15.48
CA ALA A 332 6.08 -0.91 16.12
C ALA A 332 4.88 -0.47 15.25
N ASN A 333 4.97 -0.64 13.93
CA ASN A 333 3.93 -0.26 12.97
C ASN A 333 3.23 -1.46 12.30
N ASP A 334 3.43 -2.68 12.80
CA ASP A 334 2.89 -3.94 12.26
C ASP A 334 3.09 -4.13 10.74
N LEU A 335 4.24 -3.72 10.21
CA LEU A 335 4.60 -3.83 8.79
C LEU A 335 5.03 -5.26 8.46
N ARG A 336 4.09 -6.19 8.47
CA ARG A 336 4.32 -7.65 8.41
C ARG A 336 5.22 -8.09 7.24
N MET A 337 5.04 -7.51 6.05
CA MET A 337 5.86 -7.86 4.89
C MET A 337 7.32 -7.41 5.08
N GLN A 338 7.54 -6.19 5.56
CA GLN A 338 8.86 -5.63 5.84
C GLN A 338 9.54 -6.35 7.01
N ILE A 339 8.79 -6.77 8.04
CA ILE A 339 9.30 -7.60 9.12
C ILE A 339 9.89 -8.89 8.56
N GLY A 340 9.15 -9.59 7.67
CA GLY A 340 9.65 -10.82 7.03
C GLY A 340 10.92 -10.57 6.20
N GLU A 341 10.96 -9.47 5.47
CA GLU A 341 12.12 -9.07 4.64
C GLU A 341 13.34 -8.74 5.51
N LEU A 342 13.18 -7.94 6.56
CA LEU A 342 14.25 -7.59 7.49
C LEU A 342 14.79 -8.80 8.23
N LEU A 343 13.93 -9.71 8.67
CA LEU A 343 14.37 -10.96 9.29
C LEU A 343 15.18 -11.82 8.31
N SER A 344 14.80 -11.84 7.02
CA SER A 344 15.58 -12.52 5.96
C SER A 344 16.95 -11.87 5.77
N LYS A 345 17.03 -10.53 5.73
CA LYS A 345 18.29 -9.77 5.65
C LYS A 345 19.18 -10.01 6.88
N LEU A 346 18.62 -9.90 8.08
CA LEU A 346 19.33 -10.20 9.32
C LEU A 346 19.87 -11.63 9.34
N GLY A 347 19.09 -12.59 8.81
CA GLY A 347 19.55 -13.97 8.63
C GLY A 347 20.71 -14.12 7.62
N GLY A 348 20.81 -13.22 6.64
CA GLY A 348 21.92 -13.18 5.70
C GLY A 348 23.22 -12.70 6.33
N VAL A 349 23.17 -11.63 7.14
CA VAL A 349 24.36 -10.94 7.69
C VAL A 349 24.75 -11.37 9.10
N ALA A 350 23.90 -12.10 9.82
CA ALA A 350 24.19 -12.50 11.20
C ALA A 350 25.48 -13.37 11.27
N PRO A 351 26.45 -13.01 12.13
CA PRO A 351 27.73 -13.71 12.19
C PRO A 351 27.60 -15.12 12.80
N ASP A 352 26.66 -15.28 13.75
CA ASP A 352 26.43 -16.53 14.45
C ASP A 352 25.39 -17.40 13.76
N ARG A 353 25.71 -18.68 13.55
CA ARG A 353 24.83 -19.65 12.87
C ARG A 353 23.49 -19.82 13.58
N GLN A 354 23.48 -19.80 14.92
CA GLN A 354 22.26 -19.99 15.68
C GLN A 354 21.30 -18.81 15.46
N ARG A 355 21.80 -17.58 15.56
CA ARG A 355 21.04 -16.35 15.30
C ARG A 355 20.57 -16.27 13.86
N ARG A 356 21.43 -16.69 12.90
CA ARG A 356 21.06 -16.77 11.47
C ARG A 356 19.83 -17.64 11.28
N MET A 357 19.85 -18.85 11.85
CA MET A 357 18.73 -19.78 11.75
C MET A 357 17.47 -19.26 12.44
N GLU A 358 17.60 -18.60 13.59
CA GLU A 358 16.49 -18.00 14.32
C GLU A 358 15.79 -16.93 13.47
N TYR A 359 16.54 -15.99 12.89
CA TYR A 359 15.99 -14.96 12.02
C TYR A 359 15.30 -15.57 10.79
N LEU A 360 15.92 -16.52 10.10
CA LEU A 360 15.34 -17.16 8.92
C LEU A 360 14.07 -17.96 9.24
N GLN A 361 14.00 -18.63 10.39
CA GLN A 361 12.79 -19.34 10.83
C GLN A 361 11.64 -18.36 11.13
N ARG A 362 11.92 -17.26 11.79
CA ARG A 362 10.94 -16.19 12.02
C ARG A 362 10.45 -15.60 10.69
N ALA A 363 11.34 -15.34 9.74
CA ALA A 363 10.97 -14.85 8.40
C ALA A 363 10.03 -15.81 7.69
N LEU A 364 10.32 -17.13 7.74
CA LEU A 364 9.45 -18.17 7.17
C LEU A 364 8.05 -18.20 7.80
N SER A 365 7.97 -18.00 9.14
CA SER A 365 6.67 -17.93 9.82
C SER A 365 5.85 -16.75 9.31
N VAL A 366 6.44 -15.56 9.29
CA VAL A 366 5.78 -14.33 8.82
C VAL A 366 5.31 -14.48 7.36
N PHE A 367 6.17 -14.95 6.45
CA PHE A 367 5.78 -15.13 5.06
C PHE A 367 4.74 -16.24 4.84
N ARG A 368 4.70 -17.26 5.72
CA ARG A 368 3.67 -18.30 5.71
C ARG A 368 2.30 -17.72 6.10
N GLU A 369 2.25 -16.95 7.16
CA GLU A 369 1.03 -16.26 7.61
C GLU A 369 0.49 -15.32 6.53
N LEU A 370 1.38 -14.64 5.79
CA LEU A 370 1.03 -13.75 4.69
C LEU A 370 0.73 -14.48 3.37
N GLY A 371 0.92 -15.79 3.28
CA GLY A 371 0.78 -16.53 2.02
C GLY A 371 1.81 -16.14 0.94
N ALA A 372 2.93 -15.50 1.31
CA ALA A 372 3.94 -14.96 0.41
C ALA A 372 4.87 -16.06 -0.13
N ARG A 373 4.36 -16.95 -0.99
CA ARG A 373 5.02 -18.17 -1.47
C ARG A 373 6.39 -17.92 -2.10
N THR A 374 6.55 -16.84 -2.86
CA THR A 374 7.84 -16.51 -3.51
C THR A 374 8.90 -16.19 -2.45
N ARG A 375 8.59 -15.32 -1.48
CA ARG A 375 9.49 -14.97 -0.38
C ARG A 375 9.83 -16.18 0.49
N MET A 376 8.87 -17.06 0.73
CA MET A 376 9.14 -18.31 1.44
C MET A 376 10.20 -19.16 0.75
N ARG A 377 10.16 -19.31 -0.59
CA ARG A 377 11.15 -20.06 -1.36
C ARG A 377 12.55 -19.43 -1.26
N GLU A 378 12.61 -18.09 -1.34
CA GLU A 378 13.89 -17.35 -1.20
C GLU A 378 14.52 -17.62 0.18
N VAL A 379 13.75 -17.51 1.25
CA VAL A 379 14.24 -17.78 2.62
C VAL A 379 14.55 -19.26 2.82
N GLN A 380 13.79 -20.17 2.25
CA GLN A 380 14.12 -21.62 2.29
C GLN A 380 15.48 -21.92 1.64
N SER A 381 15.82 -21.22 0.55
CA SER A 381 17.14 -21.33 -0.08
C SER A 381 18.25 -20.82 0.87
N GLN A 382 18.02 -19.70 1.55
CA GLN A 382 18.98 -19.18 2.56
C GLN A 382 19.15 -20.15 3.74
N VAL A 383 18.07 -20.74 4.25
CA VAL A 383 18.11 -21.78 5.29
C VAL A 383 18.97 -22.98 4.84
N HIS A 384 18.74 -23.45 3.61
CA HIS A 384 19.52 -24.56 3.04
C HIS A 384 21.01 -24.20 2.98
N SER A 385 21.35 -23.01 2.49
CA SER A 385 22.74 -22.52 2.43
C SER A 385 23.36 -22.42 3.84
N ALA A 386 22.61 -21.90 4.83
CA ALA A 386 23.08 -21.80 6.21
C ALA A 386 23.32 -23.18 6.88
N ILE A 387 22.53 -24.21 6.49
CA ILE A 387 22.73 -25.59 6.97
C ILE A 387 23.98 -26.22 6.35
N MET A 388 24.19 -25.98 5.06
CA MET A 388 25.32 -26.57 4.32
C MET A 388 26.66 -25.85 4.57
N GLY A 389 26.67 -24.76 5.35
CA GLY A 389 27.90 -24.02 5.69
C GLY A 389 28.49 -23.24 4.51
N ARG A 390 27.62 -22.85 3.56
CA ARG A 390 27.97 -22.05 2.38
C ARG A 390 27.55 -20.61 2.56
#